data_78fc13831ad4c2c42118cf79157a5665
#
_entry.id   78fc13831ad4c2c42118cf79157a5665
#
_cell.length_a   1.000
_cell.length_b   1.000
_cell.length_c   1.000
_cell.angle_alpha   90.00
_cell.angle_beta   90.00
_cell.angle_gamma   90.00
#
_symmetry.space_group_name_H-M   'P 1'
#
loop_
_entity.id
_entity.type
_entity.pdbx_description
1 polymer ?
#
loop_
_entity_poly.entity_id
_entity_poly.type
_entity_poly.pdbx_seq_one_letter_code
_entity_poly.pdbx_strand_id
1 'polypeptide(L)'
;MPISEIFLVASARSAGSKINFKGKDIEVENLETFDFSKAKITFFAAGGKISEAYASKAASHSIVIDNSSFYRMDPDVPLIVPQVNADDLKNIKKNIIANPNCSTAQLVLPLKPIHDLFKIKRVVVATYQSVSGGGKAPMDELVEQTKLALENKAIESKNFTKQISFNLIPHIDVFADDGYTKEELKMTNETKKILDQNIELSATCVRVPVLVSHSEAVNLELEKEFTIDQIKECLEKMEGCKVIDERQDGGYSTPLEAAGKDETFISRIREDKTKKNCLNMWIVSDNLLRGAALNAVEIAETLIKNNFYGK
;
A
#
# COMPACT_ATOMS: atom_id res chain seq x y z
N MET A 1 9.72 17.52 3.99
CA MET A 1 11.05 17.22 3.38
C MET A 1 11.61 18.46 2.70
N PRO A 2 12.87 18.89 2.96
CA PRO A 2 13.53 19.97 2.22
C PRO A 2 13.92 19.46 0.82
N ILE A 3 13.41 20.13 -0.23
CA ILE A 3 13.65 19.78 -1.64
C ILE A 3 14.36 20.94 -2.30
N SER A 4 15.58 20.72 -2.78
CA SER A 4 16.34 21.70 -3.56
C SER A 4 16.00 21.64 -5.04
N GLU A 5 15.83 20.43 -5.58
CA GLU A 5 15.55 20.19 -6.99
C GLU A 5 14.76 18.87 -7.17
N ILE A 6 13.94 18.82 -8.24
CA ILE A 6 13.18 17.63 -8.63
C ILE A 6 13.45 17.34 -10.09
N PHE A 7 13.81 16.09 -10.39
CA PHE A 7 13.95 15.55 -11.72
C PHE A 7 12.79 14.58 -11.98
N LEU A 8 12.09 14.77 -13.08
CA LEU A 8 11.05 13.85 -13.55
C LEU A 8 11.64 13.00 -14.66
N VAL A 9 11.57 11.69 -14.50
CA VAL A 9 12.23 10.75 -15.42
C VAL A 9 11.22 9.72 -15.91
N ALA A 10 11.15 9.51 -17.22
CA ALA A 10 10.26 8.51 -17.81
C ALA A 10 10.88 7.91 -19.10
N SER A 11 10.13 7.04 -19.78
CA SER A 11 10.56 6.47 -21.06
C SER A 11 10.72 7.53 -22.13
N ALA A 12 11.47 7.24 -23.20
CA ALA A 12 11.66 8.11 -24.36
C ALA A 12 10.34 8.64 -24.95
N ARG A 13 9.23 7.86 -24.83
CA ARG A 13 7.89 8.31 -25.28
C ARG A 13 7.36 9.53 -24.54
N SER A 14 7.70 9.68 -23.27
CA SER A 14 7.23 10.78 -22.41
C SER A 14 8.28 11.88 -22.21
N ALA A 15 9.53 11.64 -22.61
CA ALA A 15 10.60 12.62 -22.52
C ALA A 15 10.27 13.88 -23.32
N GLY A 16 10.65 15.06 -22.80
CA GLY A 16 10.32 16.36 -23.36
C GLY A 16 8.94 16.90 -22.98
N SER A 17 8.04 16.08 -22.42
CA SER A 17 6.78 16.59 -21.85
C SER A 17 7.05 17.39 -20.57
N LYS A 18 6.11 18.26 -20.18
CA LYS A 18 6.22 19.07 -18.95
C LYS A 18 5.13 18.71 -17.97
N ILE A 19 5.49 18.66 -16.70
CA ILE A 19 4.54 18.46 -15.59
C ILE A 19 4.66 19.67 -14.66
N ASN A 20 3.52 20.29 -14.36
CA ASN A 20 3.47 21.41 -13.42
C ASN A 20 3.57 20.89 -11.98
N PHE A 21 4.58 21.35 -11.25
CA PHE A 21 4.74 21.09 -9.84
C PHE A 21 4.89 22.41 -9.07
N LYS A 22 3.93 22.71 -8.20
CA LYS A 22 3.90 23.96 -7.39
C LYS A 22 4.10 25.23 -8.23
N GLY A 23 3.47 25.30 -9.40
CA GLY A 23 3.53 26.45 -10.30
C GLY A 23 4.78 26.53 -11.19
N LYS A 24 5.69 25.56 -11.10
CA LYS A 24 6.87 25.45 -11.97
C LYS A 24 6.71 24.25 -12.90
N ASP A 25 6.87 24.48 -14.20
CA ASP A 25 6.90 23.41 -15.19
C ASP A 25 8.25 22.70 -15.16
N ILE A 26 8.23 21.39 -14.90
CA ILE A 26 9.41 20.53 -14.88
C ILE A 26 9.37 19.64 -16.11
N GLU A 27 10.43 19.65 -16.92
CA GLU A 27 10.57 18.81 -18.09
C GLU A 27 10.90 17.37 -17.67
N VAL A 28 10.29 16.41 -18.36
CA VAL A 28 10.53 14.97 -18.16
C VAL A 28 11.77 14.56 -18.94
N GLU A 29 12.80 14.06 -18.25
CA GLU A 29 14.04 13.54 -18.84
C GLU A 29 13.88 12.05 -19.26
N ASN A 30 14.69 11.62 -20.23
CA ASN A 30 14.68 10.23 -20.69
C ASN A 30 15.45 9.34 -19.71
N LEU A 31 14.80 8.25 -19.22
CA LEU A 31 15.37 7.30 -18.29
C LEU A 31 16.66 6.63 -18.80
N GLU A 32 16.73 6.34 -20.09
CA GLU A 32 17.88 5.62 -20.68
C GLU A 32 19.18 6.43 -20.60
N THR A 33 19.08 7.76 -20.64
CA THR A 33 20.22 8.69 -20.63
C THR A 33 20.35 9.50 -19.33
N PHE A 34 19.44 9.31 -18.38
CA PHE A 34 19.43 10.07 -17.13
C PHE A 34 20.66 9.75 -16.27
N ASP A 35 21.28 10.80 -15.76
CA ASP A 35 22.40 10.72 -14.81
C ASP A 35 21.85 10.72 -13.37
N PHE A 36 21.84 9.53 -12.75
CA PHE A 36 21.35 9.35 -11.37
C PHE A 36 22.20 10.03 -10.31
N SER A 37 23.44 10.46 -10.63
CA SER A 37 24.28 11.19 -9.68
C SER A 37 23.73 12.57 -9.31
N LYS A 38 22.81 13.11 -10.08
CA LYS A 38 22.11 14.37 -9.82
C LYS A 38 21.19 14.30 -8.59
N ALA A 39 20.68 13.11 -8.23
CA ALA A 39 19.69 12.94 -7.16
C ALA A 39 20.27 12.18 -5.96
N LYS A 40 19.97 12.61 -4.74
CA LYS A 40 20.33 11.88 -3.52
C LYS A 40 19.33 10.79 -3.16
N ILE A 41 18.06 10.97 -3.52
CA ILE A 41 16.97 10.03 -3.32
C ILE A 41 16.24 9.87 -4.66
N THR A 42 16.00 8.64 -5.06
CA THR A 42 15.30 8.31 -6.32
C THR A 42 14.09 7.44 -6.03
N PHE A 43 12.91 7.88 -6.44
CA PHE A 43 11.68 7.10 -6.33
C PHE A 43 11.42 6.32 -7.61
N PHE A 44 11.23 5.02 -7.51
CA PHE A 44 10.82 4.16 -8.61
C PHE A 44 9.33 3.83 -8.50
N ALA A 45 8.56 4.22 -9.51
CA ALA A 45 7.10 3.99 -9.58
C ALA A 45 6.65 3.44 -10.95
N ALA A 46 7.58 2.96 -11.77
CA ALA A 46 7.31 2.53 -13.14
C ALA A 46 7.15 1.00 -13.31
N GLY A 47 7.01 0.27 -12.19
CA GLY A 47 6.79 -1.17 -12.16
C GLY A 47 8.06 -2.03 -12.14
N GLY A 48 7.88 -3.34 -11.87
CA GLY A 48 8.98 -4.26 -11.57
C GLY A 48 10.05 -4.39 -12.63
N LYS A 49 9.68 -4.41 -13.91
CA LYS A 49 10.65 -4.51 -15.02
C LYS A 49 11.60 -3.30 -15.08
N ILE A 50 11.12 -2.11 -14.78
CA ILE A 50 11.94 -0.89 -14.74
C ILE A 50 12.84 -0.91 -13.52
N SER A 51 12.32 -1.32 -12.36
CA SER A 51 13.12 -1.46 -11.13
C SER A 51 14.23 -2.52 -11.31
N GLU A 52 13.93 -3.67 -11.91
CA GLU A 52 14.90 -4.70 -12.25
C GLU A 52 16.05 -4.15 -13.12
N ALA A 53 15.73 -3.37 -14.15
CA ALA A 53 16.69 -2.87 -15.12
C ALA A 53 17.54 -1.69 -14.61
N TYR A 54 16.96 -0.82 -13.75
CA TYR A 54 17.58 0.46 -13.45
C TYR A 54 17.83 0.75 -11.97
N ALA A 55 17.14 0.07 -11.03
CA ALA A 55 17.26 0.42 -9.62
C ALA A 55 18.68 0.23 -9.06
N SER A 56 19.38 -0.85 -9.44
CA SER A 56 20.76 -1.07 -9.02
C SER A 56 21.72 -0.02 -9.59
N LYS A 57 21.48 0.44 -10.83
CA LYS A 57 22.25 1.54 -11.44
C LYS A 57 22.02 2.86 -10.67
N ALA A 58 20.78 3.17 -10.33
CA ALA A 58 20.45 4.35 -9.53
C ALA A 58 21.05 4.25 -8.12
N ALA A 59 21.00 3.08 -7.50
CA ALA A 59 21.51 2.81 -6.16
C ALA A 59 23.04 2.96 -6.01
N SER A 60 23.78 2.96 -7.13
CA SER A 60 25.22 3.29 -7.12
C SER A 60 25.49 4.77 -6.86
N HIS A 61 24.49 5.64 -6.97
CA HIS A 61 24.61 7.09 -6.84
C HIS A 61 23.63 7.70 -5.83
N SER A 62 22.51 7.07 -5.57
CA SER A 62 21.43 7.58 -4.74
C SER A 62 20.84 6.49 -3.85
N ILE A 63 20.02 6.87 -2.84
CA ILE A 63 19.16 5.90 -2.19
C ILE A 63 17.89 5.77 -3.02
N VAL A 64 17.56 4.54 -3.39
CA VAL A 64 16.37 4.18 -4.16
C VAL A 64 15.25 3.78 -3.22
N ILE A 65 14.06 4.37 -3.40
CA ILE A 65 12.81 3.94 -2.78
C ILE A 65 11.95 3.35 -3.89
N ASP A 66 11.76 2.03 -3.86
CA ASP A 66 11.10 1.28 -4.93
C ASP A 66 9.67 0.89 -4.55
N ASN A 67 8.68 1.45 -5.26
CA ASN A 67 7.27 1.12 -5.11
C ASN A 67 6.86 -0.18 -5.83
N SER A 68 7.76 -0.76 -6.64
CA SER A 68 7.46 -2.01 -7.33
C SER A 68 7.53 -3.23 -6.42
N SER A 69 7.07 -4.37 -6.90
CA SER A 69 7.17 -5.63 -6.16
C SER A 69 8.53 -6.32 -6.29
N PHE A 70 9.45 -5.81 -7.13
CA PHE A 70 10.64 -6.56 -7.53
C PHE A 70 11.59 -6.85 -6.35
N TYR A 71 11.86 -5.85 -5.51
CA TYR A 71 12.80 -5.97 -4.40
C TYR A 71 12.16 -6.31 -3.05
N ARG A 72 10.83 -6.36 -2.93
CA ARG A 72 10.14 -6.51 -1.64
C ARG A 72 10.56 -7.73 -0.84
N MET A 73 10.80 -8.85 -1.51
CA MET A 73 11.19 -10.10 -0.85
C MET A 73 12.69 -10.40 -0.90
N ASP A 74 13.51 -9.48 -1.45
CA ASP A 74 14.97 -9.57 -1.39
C ASP A 74 15.44 -9.46 0.08
N PRO A 75 16.22 -10.42 0.63
CA PRO A 75 16.61 -10.43 2.04
C PRO A 75 17.55 -9.26 2.42
N ASP A 76 18.24 -8.66 1.44
CA ASP A 76 19.15 -7.54 1.65
C ASP A 76 18.50 -6.17 1.41
N VAL A 77 17.21 -6.15 1.07
CA VAL A 77 16.43 -4.93 0.86
C VAL A 77 15.37 -4.81 1.94
N PRO A 78 15.40 -3.77 2.78
CA PRO A 78 14.37 -3.56 3.79
C PRO A 78 13.04 -3.19 3.14
N LEU A 79 11.95 -3.74 3.67
CA LEU A 79 10.57 -3.48 3.28
C LEU A 79 9.92 -2.64 4.37
N ILE A 80 9.62 -1.37 4.10
CA ILE A 80 9.42 -0.37 5.14
C ILE A 80 8.03 0.24 5.14
N VAL A 81 7.43 0.26 6.34
CA VAL A 81 6.38 1.18 6.77
C VAL A 81 6.93 1.96 7.95
N PRO A 82 7.24 3.25 7.83
CA PRO A 82 8.03 3.99 8.83
C PRO A 82 7.49 3.91 10.25
N GLN A 83 6.18 3.95 10.44
CA GLN A 83 5.54 3.85 11.75
C GLN A 83 5.62 2.43 12.36
N VAL A 84 5.98 1.42 11.56
CA VAL A 84 5.99 0.01 11.99
C VAL A 84 7.41 -0.48 12.25
N ASN A 85 8.34 -0.26 11.30
CA ASN A 85 9.66 -0.86 11.31
C ASN A 85 10.77 0.09 10.81
N ALA A 86 10.71 1.38 11.14
CA ALA A 86 11.74 2.36 10.75
C ALA A 86 13.17 1.96 11.15
N ASP A 87 13.33 1.16 12.20
CA ASP A 87 14.64 0.69 12.66
C ASP A 87 15.39 -0.16 11.63
N ASP A 88 14.67 -0.82 10.72
CA ASP A 88 15.27 -1.61 9.64
C ASP A 88 16.04 -0.73 8.63
N LEU A 89 15.75 0.58 8.58
CA LEU A 89 16.50 1.56 7.79
C LEU A 89 17.95 1.76 8.25
N LYS A 90 18.31 1.31 9.46
CA LYS A 90 19.70 1.39 9.97
C LYS A 90 20.65 0.46 9.18
N ASN A 91 20.13 -0.53 8.47
CA ASN A 91 20.89 -1.60 7.81
C ASN A 91 20.58 -1.69 6.30
N ILE A 92 20.64 -0.57 5.57
CA ILE A 92 20.45 -0.55 4.13
C ILE A 92 21.72 -1.07 3.44
N LYS A 93 21.69 -2.30 2.91
CA LYS A 93 22.87 -2.93 2.30
C LYS A 93 23.08 -2.56 0.82
N LYS A 94 21.97 -2.42 0.06
CA LYS A 94 22.00 -2.21 -1.40
C LYS A 94 21.67 -0.78 -1.84
N ASN A 95 21.54 0.17 -0.91
CA ASN A 95 20.98 1.50 -1.17
C ASN A 95 19.58 1.46 -1.82
N ILE A 96 18.86 0.35 -1.66
CA ILE A 96 17.49 0.16 -2.12
C ILE A 96 16.61 -0.12 -0.91
N ILE A 97 15.45 0.53 -0.87
CA ILE A 97 14.40 0.35 0.12
C ILE A 97 13.13 0.03 -0.64
N ALA A 98 12.46 -1.04 -0.27
CA ALA A 98 11.19 -1.42 -0.90
C ALA A 98 10.01 -0.80 -0.14
N ASN A 99 9.06 -0.26 -0.90
CA ASN A 99 7.74 0.16 -0.44
C ASN A 99 6.76 -1.01 -0.59
N PRO A 100 5.97 -1.36 0.44
CA PRO A 100 5.12 -2.54 0.39
C PRO A 100 3.94 -2.42 -0.58
N ASN A 101 3.21 -3.52 -0.74
CA ASN A 101 1.92 -3.56 -1.40
C ASN A 101 0.92 -2.63 -0.68
N CYS A 102 0.01 -2.01 -1.44
CA CYS A 102 -0.92 -1.02 -0.91
C CYS A 102 -1.84 -1.58 0.20
N SER A 103 -2.34 -2.80 0.03
CA SER A 103 -3.13 -3.46 1.07
C SER A 103 -2.27 -3.86 2.27
N THR A 104 -1.04 -4.32 2.04
CA THR A 104 -0.11 -4.63 3.15
C THR A 104 0.22 -3.39 3.97
N ALA A 105 0.53 -2.25 3.33
CA ALA A 105 0.89 -1.03 4.05
C ALA A 105 -0.21 -0.55 5.00
N GLN A 106 -1.45 -0.53 4.54
CA GLN A 106 -2.58 -0.13 5.38
C GLN A 106 -2.94 -1.16 6.45
N LEU A 107 -2.69 -2.47 6.19
CA LEU A 107 -2.97 -3.55 7.13
C LEU A 107 -1.99 -3.54 8.31
N VAL A 108 -0.67 -3.51 8.04
CA VAL A 108 0.34 -3.63 9.10
C VAL A 108 0.35 -2.45 10.07
N LEU A 109 -0.12 -1.29 9.64
CA LEU A 109 -0.14 -0.08 10.45
C LEU A 109 -1.00 -0.25 11.72
N PRO A 110 -2.29 -0.60 11.67
CA PRO A 110 -3.09 -0.89 12.87
C PRO A 110 -2.71 -2.22 13.53
N LEU A 111 -2.12 -3.19 12.80
CA LEU A 111 -1.67 -4.44 13.41
C LEU A 111 -0.50 -4.23 14.35
N LYS A 112 0.40 -3.27 14.08
CA LYS A 112 1.61 -3.04 14.90
C LYS A 112 1.32 -2.83 16.38
N PRO A 113 0.52 -1.84 16.82
CA PRO A 113 0.27 -1.62 18.25
C PRO A 113 -0.49 -2.79 18.89
N ILE A 114 -1.37 -3.47 18.16
CA ILE A 114 -2.07 -4.66 18.66
C ILE A 114 -1.07 -5.81 18.86
N HIS A 115 -0.17 -6.04 17.90
CA HIS A 115 0.84 -7.08 18.00
C HIS A 115 1.82 -6.85 19.16
N ASP A 116 2.26 -5.62 19.35
CA ASP A 116 3.18 -5.26 20.44
C ASP A 116 2.62 -5.59 21.82
N LEU A 117 1.33 -5.33 22.04
CA LEU A 117 0.67 -5.53 23.33
C LEU A 117 0.14 -6.94 23.53
N PHE A 118 -0.51 -7.52 22.51
CA PHE A 118 -1.33 -8.72 22.64
C PHE A 118 -0.83 -9.92 21.87
N LYS A 119 0.18 -9.76 21.00
CA LYS A 119 0.76 -10.79 20.13
C LYS A 119 -0.25 -11.44 19.20
N ILE A 120 -0.23 -11.02 17.96
CA ILE A 120 -1.08 -11.59 16.89
C ILE A 120 -0.50 -12.96 16.52
N LYS A 121 -1.34 -13.97 16.54
CA LYS A 121 -1.04 -15.33 16.08
C LYS A 121 -1.49 -15.56 14.65
N ARG A 122 -2.72 -15.10 14.36
CA ARG A 122 -3.36 -15.34 13.06
C ARG A 122 -4.15 -14.12 12.60
N VAL A 123 -4.10 -13.88 11.31
CA VAL A 123 -4.88 -12.85 10.59
C VAL A 123 -5.67 -13.54 9.49
N VAL A 124 -6.96 -13.28 9.43
CA VAL A 124 -7.79 -13.56 8.26
C VAL A 124 -8.27 -12.24 7.72
N VAL A 125 -8.01 -11.97 6.44
CA VAL A 125 -8.36 -10.71 5.81
C VAL A 125 -9.06 -10.93 4.48
N ALA A 126 -10.21 -10.29 4.29
CA ALA A 126 -10.83 -10.11 3.00
C ALA A 126 -10.69 -8.66 2.58
N THR A 127 -10.06 -8.41 1.43
CA THR A 127 -9.89 -7.05 0.92
C THR A 127 -11.00 -6.68 -0.05
N TYR A 128 -11.33 -5.40 -0.10
CA TYR A 128 -12.23 -4.75 -1.05
C TYR A 128 -11.42 -3.65 -1.75
N GLN A 129 -10.72 -4.04 -2.82
CA GLN A 129 -9.73 -3.17 -3.45
C GLN A 129 -10.32 -2.36 -4.60
N SER A 130 -10.17 -1.04 -4.53
CA SER A 130 -10.58 -0.11 -5.58
C SER A 130 -9.80 -0.34 -6.88
N VAL A 131 -10.38 0.09 -7.98
CA VAL A 131 -9.80 -0.06 -9.32
C VAL A 131 -8.53 0.76 -9.55
N SER A 132 -8.33 1.84 -8.78
CA SER A 132 -7.12 2.68 -8.86
C SER A 132 -5.82 1.93 -8.59
N GLY A 133 -5.87 0.81 -7.84
CA GLY A 133 -4.72 -0.08 -7.64
C GLY A 133 -4.15 -0.66 -8.94
N GLY A 134 -4.95 -0.74 -10.01
CA GLY A 134 -4.50 -1.09 -11.36
C GLY A 134 -4.08 0.10 -12.22
N GLY A 135 -4.18 1.33 -11.70
CA GLY A 135 -3.83 2.55 -12.41
C GLY A 135 -5.01 3.22 -13.14
N LYS A 136 -4.67 4.17 -14.02
CA LYS A 136 -5.69 5.01 -14.69
C LYS A 136 -6.61 4.24 -15.63
N ALA A 137 -6.08 3.31 -16.42
CA ALA A 137 -6.90 2.59 -17.41
C ALA A 137 -8.04 1.76 -16.77
N PRO A 138 -7.83 0.99 -15.67
CA PRO A 138 -8.92 0.38 -14.91
C PRO A 138 -9.94 1.36 -14.32
N MET A 139 -9.50 2.56 -13.89
CA MET A 139 -10.42 3.59 -13.41
C MET A 139 -11.32 4.11 -14.54
N ASP A 140 -10.73 4.42 -15.70
CA ASP A 140 -11.47 4.87 -16.89
C ASP A 140 -12.45 3.78 -17.35
N GLU A 141 -12.05 2.49 -17.33
CA GLU A 141 -12.90 1.37 -17.68
C GLU A 141 -14.11 1.22 -16.74
N LEU A 142 -13.94 1.35 -15.43
CA LEU A 142 -15.07 1.34 -14.49
C LEU A 142 -16.08 2.43 -14.81
N VAL A 143 -15.62 3.64 -15.07
CA VAL A 143 -16.49 4.78 -15.42
C VAL A 143 -17.25 4.50 -16.72
N GLU A 144 -16.55 4.02 -17.74
CA GLU A 144 -17.16 3.71 -19.04
C GLU A 144 -18.14 2.55 -18.95
N GLN A 145 -17.78 1.44 -18.32
CA GLN A 145 -18.69 0.30 -18.09
C GLN A 145 -19.93 0.72 -17.31
N THR A 146 -19.80 1.62 -16.33
CA THR A 146 -20.95 2.12 -15.56
C THR A 146 -21.92 2.89 -16.44
N LYS A 147 -21.43 3.76 -17.32
CA LYS A 147 -22.27 4.50 -18.31
C LYS A 147 -22.98 3.54 -19.25
N LEU A 148 -22.24 2.60 -19.83
CA LEU A 148 -22.80 1.60 -20.76
C LEU A 148 -23.88 0.72 -20.08
N ALA A 149 -23.65 0.33 -18.83
CA ALA A 149 -24.63 -0.46 -18.06
C ALA A 149 -25.94 0.30 -17.83
N LEU A 150 -25.86 1.58 -17.45
CA LEU A 150 -27.03 2.43 -17.22
C LEU A 150 -27.81 2.71 -18.52
N GLU A 151 -27.12 2.69 -19.66
CA GLU A 151 -27.73 2.85 -20.99
C GLU A 151 -28.18 1.52 -21.61
N ASN A 152 -28.09 0.38 -20.91
CA ASN A 152 -28.34 -0.97 -21.39
C ASN A 152 -27.57 -1.31 -22.68
N LYS A 153 -26.35 -0.82 -22.83
CA LYS A 153 -25.46 -1.11 -23.94
C LYS A 153 -24.52 -2.28 -23.61
N ALA A 154 -23.98 -2.91 -24.67
CA ALA A 154 -23.02 -3.99 -24.53
C ALA A 154 -21.74 -3.49 -23.84
N ILE A 155 -21.21 -4.29 -22.90
CA ILE A 155 -20.02 -4.01 -22.12
C ILE A 155 -18.92 -4.99 -22.51
N GLU A 156 -17.72 -4.45 -22.78
CA GLU A 156 -16.50 -5.22 -22.99
C GLU A 156 -15.53 -4.99 -21.82
N SER A 157 -14.91 -6.05 -21.32
CA SER A 157 -13.86 -5.97 -20.29
C SER A 157 -12.49 -5.99 -20.97
N LYS A 158 -11.63 -5.01 -20.65
CA LYS A 158 -10.29 -4.84 -21.24
C LYS A 158 -9.17 -4.99 -20.24
N ASN A 159 -9.31 -4.38 -19.08
CA ASN A 159 -8.32 -4.40 -17.99
C ASN A 159 -8.70 -5.38 -16.88
N PHE A 160 -9.93 -5.88 -16.88
CA PHE A 160 -10.41 -6.86 -15.92
C PHE A 160 -10.80 -8.16 -16.61
N THR A 161 -10.76 -9.26 -15.85
CA THR A 161 -11.15 -10.59 -16.35
C THR A 161 -12.65 -10.73 -16.59
N LYS A 162 -13.46 -9.87 -15.96
CA LYS A 162 -14.92 -9.77 -16.07
C LYS A 162 -15.35 -8.31 -15.95
N GLN A 163 -16.60 -8.01 -16.31
CA GLN A 163 -17.20 -6.70 -16.04
C GLN A 163 -17.01 -6.34 -14.57
N ILE A 164 -16.52 -5.13 -14.30
CA ILE A 164 -16.33 -4.61 -12.94
C ILE A 164 -17.50 -3.72 -12.49
N SER A 165 -18.16 -2.99 -13.39
CA SER A 165 -19.32 -2.16 -13.02
C SER A 165 -20.44 -3.04 -12.46
N PHE A 166 -20.96 -2.65 -11.27
CA PHE A 166 -21.98 -3.38 -10.53
C PHE A 166 -21.64 -4.84 -10.21
N ASN A 167 -20.34 -5.16 -10.05
CA ASN A 167 -19.86 -6.52 -9.84
C ASN A 167 -18.68 -6.57 -8.85
N LEU A 168 -18.38 -7.77 -8.34
CA LEU A 168 -17.21 -8.10 -7.54
C LEU A 168 -16.36 -9.14 -8.28
N ILE A 169 -15.03 -8.95 -8.29
CA ILE A 169 -14.12 -9.91 -8.91
C ILE A 169 -13.17 -10.43 -7.83
N PRO A 170 -13.35 -11.67 -7.31
CA PRO A 170 -12.49 -12.27 -6.31
C PRO A 170 -11.18 -12.80 -6.92
N HIS A 171 -10.49 -11.95 -7.65
CA HIS A 171 -9.27 -12.27 -8.37
C HIS A 171 -8.49 -11.00 -8.67
N ILE A 172 -7.30 -10.86 -8.08
CA ILE A 172 -6.36 -9.77 -8.34
C ILE A 172 -4.98 -10.36 -8.58
N ASP A 173 -4.32 -9.94 -9.68
CA ASP A 173 -3.05 -10.50 -10.16
C ASP A 173 -3.21 -11.96 -10.65
N VAL A 174 -2.14 -12.68 -10.91
CA VAL A 174 -2.15 -14.04 -11.48
C VAL A 174 -2.26 -15.10 -10.39
N PHE A 175 -2.88 -16.23 -10.71
CA PHE A 175 -2.93 -17.38 -9.82
C PHE A 175 -1.56 -18.05 -9.67
N ALA A 176 -1.27 -18.49 -8.45
CA ALA A 176 -0.23 -19.44 -8.13
C ALA A 176 -0.77 -20.88 -8.19
N ASP A 177 0.12 -21.88 -8.12
CA ASP A 177 -0.25 -23.30 -8.29
C ASP A 177 -1.14 -23.84 -7.16
N ASP A 178 -1.11 -23.21 -5.98
CA ASP A 178 -1.87 -23.57 -4.78
C ASP A 178 -3.28 -22.94 -4.73
N GLY A 179 -3.66 -22.20 -5.76
CA GLY A 179 -4.96 -21.53 -5.87
C GLY A 179 -5.01 -20.13 -5.25
N TYR A 180 -3.97 -19.69 -4.55
CA TYR A 180 -3.83 -18.29 -4.17
C TYR A 180 -3.48 -17.42 -5.37
N THR A 181 -3.78 -16.11 -5.27
CA THR A 181 -3.24 -15.14 -6.23
C THR A 181 -1.95 -14.53 -5.72
N LYS A 182 -1.14 -13.98 -6.63
CA LYS A 182 0.08 -13.24 -6.22
C LYS A 182 -0.24 -12.07 -5.30
N GLU A 183 -1.39 -11.43 -5.43
CA GLU A 183 -1.81 -10.36 -4.54
C GLU A 183 -1.99 -10.86 -3.10
N GLU A 184 -2.62 -12.00 -2.91
CA GLU A 184 -2.81 -12.64 -1.61
C GLU A 184 -1.48 -13.09 -0.99
N LEU A 185 -0.58 -13.65 -1.80
CA LEU A 185 0.76 -14.03 -1.37
C LEU A 185 1.62 -12.83 -0.97
N LYS A 186 1.48 -11.67 -1.65
CA LYS A 186 2.13 -10.43 -1.23
C LYS A 186 1.70 -10.04 0.17
N MET A 187 0.41 -10.02 0.46
CA MET A 187 -0.08 -9.68 1.80
C MET A 187 0.50 -10.61 2.88
N THR A 188 0.52 -11.91 2.61
CA THR A 188 1.07 -12.90 3.55
C THR A 188 2.57 -12.69 3.79
N ASN A 189 3.36 -12.66 2.72
CA ASN A 189 4.81 -12.63 2.82
C ASN A 189 5.34 -11.26 3.30
N GLU A 190 4.73 -10.18 2.83
CA GLU A 190 5.13 -8.83 3.21
C GLU A 190 4.76 -8.52 4.66
N THR A 191 3.59 -8.94 5.15
CA THR A 191 3.22 -8.79 6.57
C THR A 191 4.20 -9.52 7.48
N LYS A 192 4.59 -10.76 7.12
CA LYS A 192 5.60 -11.52 7.86
C LYS A 192 6.95 -10.80 7.88
N LYS A 193 7.37 -10.24 6.76
CA LYS A 193 8.66 -9.52 6.66
C LYS A 193 8.67 -8.21 7.45
N ILE A 194 7.57 -7.45 7.43
CA ILE A 194 7.46 -6.13 8.06
C ILE A 194 7.22 -6.24 9.58
N LEU A 195 6.38 -7.18 10.00
CA LEU A 195 5.86 -7.21 11.37
C LEU A 195 6.42 -8.35 12.21
N ASP A 196 6.12 -9.61 11.86
CA ASP A 196 6.64 -10.79 12.55
C ASP A 196 6.48 -12.05 11.68
N GLN A 197 7.56 -12.83 11.51
CA GLN A 197 7.59 -14.06 10.71
C GLN A 197 6.63 -15.15 11.24
N ASN A 198 6.25 -15.09 12.51
CA ASN A 198 5.39 -16.07 13.15
C ASN A 198 3.89 -15.80 12.96
N ILE A 199 3.51 -14.67 12.36
CA ILE A 199 2.10 -14.37 12.10
C ILE A 199 1.59 -15.25 10.95
N GLU A 200 0.56 -16.05 11.22
CA GLU A 200 -0.15 -16.79 10.19
C GLU A 200 -1.20 -15.88 9.54
N LEU A 201 -1.12 -15.69 8.21
CA LEU A 201 -2.04 -14.83 7.48
C LEU A 201 -2.67 -15.56 6.31
N SER A 202 -3.99 -15.45 6.19
CA SER A 202 -4.77 -15.88 5.03
C SER A 202 -5.55 -14.70 4.48
N ALA A 203 -5.33 -14.39 3.19
CA ALA A 203 -5.99 -13.30 2.50
C ALA A 203 -6.92 -13.80 1.40
N THR A 204 -8.00 -13.07 1.16
CA THR A 204 -8.84 -13.15 -0.05
C THR A 204 -8.94 -11.76 -0.64
N CYS A 205 -8.40 -11.57 -1.84
CA CYS A 205 -8.34 -10.26 -2.46
C CYS A 205 -9.43 -10.08 -3.52
N VAL A 206 -10.31 -9.10 -3.30
CA VAL A 206 -11.47 -8.83 -4.15
C VAL A 206 -11.38 -7.44 -4.78
N ARG A 207 -11.50 -7.36 -6.11
CA ARG A 207 -11.67 -6.08 -6.81
C ARG A 207 -13.11 -5.65 -6.74
N VAL A 208 -13.35 -4.39 -6.34
CA VAL A 208 -14.68 -3.81 -6.19
C VAL A 208 -14.85 -2.57 -7.07
N PRO A 209 -16.09 -2.19 -7.46
CA PRO A 209 -16.37 -1.04 -8.31
C PRO A 209 -16.29 0.28 -7.54
N VAL A 210 -15.16 0.51 -6.90
CA VAL A 210 -14.81 1.72 -6.14
C VAL A 210 -13.60 2.36 -6.82
N LEU A 211 -13.61 3.68 -7.03
CA LEU A 211 -12.53 4.37 -7.75
C LEU A 211 -11.23 4.41 -6.95
N VAL A 212 -11.28 4.86 -5.71
CA VAL A 212 -10.09 5.08 -4.85
C VAL A 212 -10.39 4.55 -3.45
N SER A 213 -9.37 4.20 -2.72
CA SER A 213 -9.34 3.62 -1.38
C SER A 213 -9.63 2.12 -1.35
N HIS A 214 -8.79 1.39 -0.61
CA HIS A 214 -8.99 -0.02 -0.30
C HIS A 214 -9.62 -0.19 1.07
N SER A 215 -10.48 -1.18 1.20
CA SER A 215 -11.04 -1.57 2.48
C SER A 215 -10.68 -3.02 2.81
N GLU A 216 -10.67 -3.35 4.09
CA GLU A 216 -10.31 -4.68 4.58
C GLU A 216 -11.21 -5.08 5.74
N ALA A 217 -11.83 -6.24 5.64
CA ALA A 217 -12.47 -6.92 6.76
C ALA A 217 -11.44 -7.87 7.39
N VAL A 218 -11.06 -7.58 8.63
CA VAL A 218 -9.96 -8.26 9.32
C VAL A 218 -10.47 -8.98 10.56
N ASN A 219 -10.07 -10.26 10.70
CA ASN A 219 -10.23 -11.04 11.92
C ASN A 219 -8.85 -11.40 12.46
N LEU A 220 -8.61 -11.11 13.74
CA LEU A 220 -7.36 -11.36 14.43
C LEU A 220 -7.55 -12.39 15.54
N GLU A 221 -6.62 -13.35 15.65
CA GLU A 221 -6.43 -14.18 16.82
C GLU A 221 -5.20 -13.71 17.59
N LEU A 222 -5.39 -13.39 18.87
CA LEU A 222 -4.37 -12.87 19.77
C LEU A 222 -3.93 -13.94 20.77
N GLU A 223 -2.67 -13.85 21.22
CA GLU A 223 -2.17 -14.74 22.26
C GLU A 223 -2.70 -14.35 23.65
N LYS A 224 -2.73 -13.04 23.93
CA LYS A 224 -3.15 -12.49 25.21
C LYS A 224 -4.61 -12.06 25.22
N GLU A 225 -5.22 -12.05 26.39
CA GLU A 225 -6.55 -11.47 26.60
C GLU A 225 -6.50 -9.95 26.41
N PHE A 226 -7.59 -9.38 25.92
CA PHE A 226 -7.73 -7.95 25.66
C PHE A 226 -9.14 -7.46 26.01
N THR A 227 -9.29 -6.16 26.11
CA THR A 227 -10.58 -5.47 26.07
C THR A 227 -10.68 -4.61 24.83
N ILE A 228 -11.89 -4.33 24.37
CA ILE A 228 -12.10 -3.43 23.21
C ILE A 228 -11.54 -2.05 23.46
N ASP A 229 -11.64 -1.56 24.69
CA ASP A 229 -11.10 -0.24 25.06
C ASP A 229 -9.57 -0.21 24.96
N GLN A 230 -8.88 -1.26 25.38
CA GLN A 230 -7.43 -1.37 25.19
C GLN A 230 -7.03 -1.39 23.72
N ILE A 231 -7.79 -2.08 22.87
CA ILE A 231 -7.58 -2.08 21.42
C ILE A 231 -7.76 -0.68 20.83
N LYS A 232 -8.86 0.01 21.19
CA LYS A 232 -9.10 1.38 20.71
C LYS A 232 -8.00 2.34 21.17
N GLU A 233 -7.63 2.29 22.44
CA GLU A 233 -6.59 3.15 23.02
C GLU A 233 -5.23 2.98 22.31
N CYS A 234 -4.82 1.75 22.00
CA CYS A 234 -3.55 1.53 21.31
C CYS A 234 -3.61 1.99 19.84
N LEU A 235 -4.74 1.85 19.17
CA LEU A 235 -4.95 2.31 17.79
C LEU A 235 -4.98 3.84 17.70
N GLU A 236 -5.62 4.52 18.66
CA GLU A 236 -5.69 6.00 18.71
C GLU A 236 -4.33 6.65 18.98
N LYS A 237 -3.42 5.94 19.67
CA LYS A 237 -2.03 6.39 19.90
C LYS A 237 -1.10 6.13 18.72
N MET A 238 -1.51 5.30 17.76
CA MET A 238 -0.68 4.93 16.62
C MET A 238 -0.70 6.03 15.56
N GLU A 239 0.46 6.59 15.27
CA GLU A 239 0.62 7.60 14.20
C GLU A 239 0.15 7.05 12.85
N GLY A 240 -0.68 7.82 12.15
CA GLY A 240 -1.28 7.42 10.88
C GLY A 240 -2.56 6.59 11.02
N CYS A 241 -2.97 6.18 12.22
CA CYS A 241 -4.25 5.55 12.48
C CYS A 241 -5.30 6.57 12.95
N LYS A 242 -6.56 6.35 12.56
CA LYS A 242 -7.70 7.13 13.04
C LYS A 242 -8.88 6.21 13.32
N VAL A 243 -9.29 6.13 14.58
CA VAL A 243 -10.45 5.33 14.97
C VAL A 243 -11.73 6.15 14.76
N ILE A 244 -12.66 5.61 13.95
CA ILE A 244 -14.03 6.09 13.79
C ILE A 244 -14.94 4.88 13.98
N ASP A 245 -15.38 4.66 15.20
CA ASP A 245 -16.09 3.45 15.59
C ASP A 245 -17.25 3.78 16.55
N GLU A 246 -18.22 4.52 16.04
CA GLU A 246 -19.45 4.83 16.75
C GLU A 246 -20.52 3.77 16.46
N ARG A 247 -21.27 3.36 17.51
CA ARG A 247 -22.30 2.33 17.37
C ARG A 247 -23.64 2.94 16.99
N GLN A 248 -23.64 3.67 15.87
CA GLN A 248 -24.81 4.33 15.30
C GLN A 248 -24.74 4.23 13.77
N ASP A 249 -25.82 4.57 13.10
CA ASP A 249 -25.89 4.60 11.64
C ASP A 249 -24.86 5.61 11.10
N GLY A 250 -24.00 5.13 10.16
CA GLY A 250 -22.92 5.94 9.59
C GLY A 250 -21.70 6.15 10.49
N GLY A 251 -21.63 5.58 11.69
CA GLY A 251 -20.52 5.71 12.64
C GLY A 251 -19.26 4.89 12.27
N TYR A 252 -18.93 4.81 11.00
CA TYR A 252 -17.78 4.09 10.43
C TYR A 252 -17.27 4.78 9.17
N SER A 253 -16.04 4.48 8.76
CA SER A 253 -15.45 5.04 7.53
C SER A 253 -15.68 4.15 6.32
N THR A 254 -15.85 4.78 5.17
CA THR A 254 -15.97 4.16 3.84
C THR A 254 -14.87 4.65 2.90
N PRO A 255 -14.68 4.02 1.73
CA PRO A 255 -13.71 4.47 0.73
C PRO A 255 -13.84 5.93 0.33
N LEU A 256 -15.06 6.48 0.27
CA LEU A 256 -15.29 7.87 -0.13
C LEU A 256 -14.72 8.88 0.89
N GLU A 257 -14.85 8.60 2.18
CA GLU A 257 -14.29 9.47 3.23
C GLU A 257 -12.78 9.35 3.35
N ALA A 258 -12.23 8.17 3.03
CA ALA A 258 -10.79 7.92 3.12
C ALA A 258 -10.01 8.45 1.90
N ALA A 259 -10.67 8.62 0.75
CA ALA A 259 -10.02 9.12 -0.45
C ALA A 259 -9.43 10.53 -0.25
N GLY A 260 -8.16 10.71 -0.58
CA GLY A 260 -7.41 11.96 -0.39
C GLY A 260 -6.98 12.22 1.05
N LYS A 261 -7.06 11.24 1.96
CA LYS A 261 -6.62 11.34 3.35
C LYS A 261 -5.36 10.53 3.58
N ASP A 262 -4.54 11.01 4.50
CA ASP A 262 -3.26 10.38 4.87
C ASP A 262 -3.43 9.25 5.89
N GLU A 263 -4.54 9.27 6.65
CA GLU A 263 -4.79 8.31 7.72
C GLU A 263 -5.32 6.97 7.20
N THR A 264 -5.02 5.93 7.94
CA THR A 264 -5.72 4.66 7.91
C THR A 264 -6.85 4.70 8.94
N PHE A 265 -8.08 4.56 8.46
CA PHE A 265 -9.28 4.60 9.30
C PHE A 265 -9.63 3.20 9.80
N ILE A 266 -9.92 3.07 11.09
CA ILE A 266 -10.31 1.82 11.72
C ILE A 266 -11.71 1.97 12.32
N SER A 267 -12.58 1.01 11.99
CA SER A 267 -13.98 1.01 12.39
C SER A 267 -14.43 -0.41 12.73
N ARG A 268 -15.65 -0.54 13.25
CA ARG A 268 -16.31 -1.82 13.49
C ARG A 268 -15.51 -2.77 14.39
N ILE A 269 -14.79 -2.21 15.36
CA ILE A 269 -13.97 -2.94 16.32
C ILE A 269 -14.89 -3.69 17.30
N ARG A 270 -14.80 -5.01 17.33
CA ARG A 270 -15.65 -5.87 18.16
C ARG A 270 -15.01 -7.23 18.40
N GLU A 271 -15.32 -7.84 19.54
CA GLU A 271 -14.94 -9.22 19.80
C GLU A 271 -15.55 -10.19 18.76
N ASP A 272 -14.81 -11.22 18.42
CA ASP A 272 -15.34 -12.39 17.72
C ASP A 272 -15.95 -13.34 18.75
N LYS A 273 -17.28 -13.47 18.74
CA LYS A 273 -18.02 -14.29 19.68
C LYS A 273 -17.86 -15.80 19.44
N THR A 274 -17.22 -16.19 18.33
CA THR A 274 -17.06 -17.61 17.96
C THR A 274 -15.77 -18.21 18.50
N LYS A 275 -14.79 -17.38 18.86
CA LYS A 275 -13.50 -17.82 19.35
C LYS A 275 -12.91 -16.85 20.38
N LYS A 276 -12.39 -17.39 21.50
CA LYS A 276 -11.73 -16.59 22.54
C LYS A 276 -10.50 -15.87 21.98
N ASN A 277 -10.21 -14.69 22.50
CA ASN A 277 -9.08 -13.85 22.12
C ASN A 277 -9.06 -13.49 20.62
N CYS A 278 -10.22 -13.40 20.00
CA CYS A 278 -10.36 -12.98 18.62
C CYS A 278 -11.17 -11.70 18.52
N LEU A 279 -10.77 -10.83 17.58
CA LEU A 279 -11.48 -9.60 17.28
C LEU A 279 -11.66 -9.40 15.78
N ASN A 280 -12.70 -8.65 15.43
CA ASN A 280 -12.94 -8.19 14.07
C ASN A 280 -12.82 -6.67 14.01
N MET A 281 -12.30 -6.16 12.87
CA MET A 281 -12.28 -4.74 12.57
C MET A 281 -12.42 -4.50 11.07
N TRP A 282 -12.74 -3.27 10.72
CA TRP A 282 -12.81 -2.76 9.37
C TRP A 282 -11.75 -1.67 9.20
N ILE A 283 -10.90 -1.79 8.19
CA ILE A 283 -9.82 -0.87 7.88
C ILE A 283 -10.09 -0.25 6.51
N VAL A 284 -9.89 1.05 6.38
CA VAL A 284 -10.01 1.76 5.10
C VAL A 284 -8.87 2.76 4.96
N SER A 285 -8.25 2.84 3.78
CA SER A 285 -7.19 3.82 3.52
C SER A 285 -7.13 4.19 2.04
N ASP A 286 -6.64 5.39 1.74
CA ASP A 286 -6.31 5.76 0.37
C ASP A 286 -5.10 4.95 -0.11
N ASN A 287 -5.34 4.06 -1.07
CA ASN A 287 -4.33 3.16 -1.61
C ASN A 287 -3.27 3.85 -2.47
N LEU A 288 -3.55 5.04 -2.98
CA LEU A 288 -2.61 5.84 -3.76
C LEU A 288 -1.70 6.67 -2.86
N LEU A 289 -2.18 7.05 -1.66
CA LEU A 289 -1.44 7.79 -0.65
C LEU A 289 -0.76 6.82 0.34
N ARG A 290 -1.47 6.38 1.37
CA ARG A 290 -0.92 5.50 2.43
C ARG A 290 -0.36 4.20 1.84
N GLY A 291 -1.02 3.62 0.86
CA GLY A 291 -0.59 2.39 0.20
C GLY A 291 0.58 2.56 -0.78
N ALA A 292 0.97 3.79 -1.14
CA ALA A 292 1.97 4.03 -2.17
C ALA A 292 2.77 5.32 -1.94
N ALA A 293 2.28 6.48 -2.44
CA ALA A 293 3.05 7.70 -2.53
C ALA A 293 3.41 8.28 -1.15
N LEU A 294 2.45 8.32 -0.22
CA LEU A 294 2.67 8.85 1.11
C LEU A 294 3.71 8.01 1.88
N ASN A 295 3.56 6.69 1.90
CA ASN A 295 4.51 5.81 2.59
C ASN A 295 5.92 5.96 2.01
N ALA A 296 6.06 6.07 0.69
CA ALA A 296 7.36 6.30 0.06
C ALA A 296 7.99 7.64 0.46
N VAL A 297 7.18 8.72 0.55
CA VAL A 297 7.64 10.03 1.02
C VAL A 297 8.03 9.98 2.49
N GLU A 298 7.25 9.32 3.34
CA GLU A 298 7.55 9.15 4.76
C GLU A 298 8.84 8.34 5.00
N ILE A 299 9.13 7.34 4.14
CA ILE A 299 10.43 6.64 4.13
C ILE A 299 11.57 7.66 3.89
N ALA A 300 11.44 8.51 2.87
CA ALA A 300 12.45 9.53 2.57
C ALA A 300 12.61 10.53 3.72
N GLU A 301 11.52 11.00 4.33
CA GLU A 301 11.56 11.90 5.48
C GLU A 301 12.22 11.26 6.69
N THR A 302 11.95 9.98 6.94
CA THR A 302 12.57 9.20 8.01
C THR A 302 14.08 9.04 7.82
N LEU A 303 14.50 8.76 6.57
CA LEU A 303 15.92 8.72 6.20
C LEU A 303 16.62 10.05 6.49
N ILE A 304 16.01 11.16 6.10
CA ILE A 304 16.57 12.50 6.28
C ILE A 304 16.63 12.86 7.76
N LYS A 305 15.55 12.68 8.50
CA LYS A 305 15.45 12.99 9.93
C LYS A 305 16.48 12.25 10.77
N ASN A 306 16.75 10.98 10.43
CA ASN A 306 17.65 10.12 11.18
C ASN A 306 19.08 10.06 10.63
N ASN A 307 19.41 10.83 9.58
CA ASN A 307 20.72 10.81 8.90
C ASN A 307 21.15 9.40 8.45
N PHE A 308 20.22 8.58 7.95
CA PHE A 308 20.52 7.23 7.46
C PHE A 308 21.06 7.23 6.01
N TYR A 309 21.17 8.40 5.38
CA TYR A 309 21.77 8.57 4.06
C TYR A 309 23.19 9.12 4.20
N GLY A 310 24.14 8.49 3.49
CA GLY A 310 25.54 9.02 3.42
C GLY A 310 26.52 8.37 4.39
N LYS A 311 26.34 7.08 4.67
CA LYS A 311 27.42 6.23 5.21
C LYS A 311 28.14 5.51 4.10
#